data_22d5e6f97434a860b1c5cab97f4c0396
#
_entry.id   22d5e6f97434a860b1c5cab97f4c0396
#
_cell.length_a   1.000
_cell.length_b   1.000
_cell.length_c   1.000
_cell.angle_alpha   90.00
_cell.angle_beta   90.00
_cell.angle_gamma   90.00
#
_symmetry.space_group_name_H-M   'P 1'
#
loop_
_entity.id
_entity.type
_entity.pdbx_description
1 polymer ?
#
loop_
_entity_poly.entity_id
_entity_poly.type
_entity_poly.pdbx_seq_one_letter_code
_entity_poly.pdbx_strand_id
1 'polypeptide(L)'
;MKRRYLRIVIAGLIFLLALLLTLYPVISNLYNQEHQSQIQTAYREVLEQTDTSELERIRQEAIAYNAAITPGTVEEAYSQESIQMASEDYVNQLDLSGTGIMGYVEIPTIGVDLPIYHGTGNDSLDRGTGHLLGSSLPVGGESTHTIITGHSGMASQKMFTDLEQLQEGDVFYLHVLDEVLAYQVDTIHTVLPHDTTYLGIMQGKDLCTLVTCTPTGVNTHRLLVRGTRISYEPSIEVQSAEPEHEVVTSSHWEDQYWFGIRLGVMAMVSIVLLVNAVLFIRKKRSNPPTEKRRPLCQKVRERYSLRFWLSFFCCPAVSSCSTQV
;
A
#
# COMPACT_ATOMS: atom_id res chain seq x y z
N MET A 1 34.19 -33.36 -12.84
CA MET A 1 32.72 -33.41 -12.95
C MET A 1 32.05 -32.83 -11.70
N LYS A 2 32.33 -33.25 -10.49
CA LYS A 2 31.66 -32.80 -9.23
C LYS A 2 31.61 -31.28 -9.02
N ARG A 3 32.67 -30.52 -9.31
CA ARG A 3 32.71 -29.05 -9.15
C ARG A 3 31.80 -28.26 -10.14
N ARG A 4 31.47 -28.85 -11.31
CA ARG A 4 30.53 -28.23 -12.27
C ARG A 4 29.07 -28.37 -11.78
N TYR A 5 28.69 -29.57 -11.34
CA TYR A 5 27.37 -29.82 -10.78
C TYR A 5 27.13 -28.96 -9.54
N LEU A 6 28.09 -28.84 -8.65
CA LEU A 6 27.98 -27.97 -7.47
C LEU A 6 27.68 -26.50 -7.85
N ARG A 7 28.35 -25.97 -8.87
CA ARG A 7 28.10 -24.58 -9.32
C ARG A 7 26.70 -24.39 -9.93
N ILE A 8 26.23 -25.38 -10.70
CA ILE A 8 24.89 -25.36 -11.29
C ILE A 8 23.83 -25.41 -10.17
N VAL A 9 24.03 -26.25 -9.17
CA VAL A 9 23.13 -26.34 -8.02
C VAL A 9 23.13 -25.05 -7.23
N ILE A 10 24.30 -24.45 -6.95
CA ILE A 10 24.35 -23.14 -6.24
C ILE A 10 23.66 -22.04 -7.05
N ALA A 11 23.89 -21.97 -8.36
CA ALA A 11 23.22 -20.99 -9.22
C ALA A 11 21.71 -21.20 -9.24
N GLY A 12 21.24 -22.45 -9.28
CA GLY A 12 19.83 -22.79 -9.19
C GLY A 12 19.21 -22.40 -7.86
N LEU A 13 19.92 -22.61 -6.74
CA LEU A 13 19.45 -22.20 -5.41
C LEU A 13 19.36 -20.66 -5.28
N ILE A 14 20.36 -19.94 -5.80
CA ILE A 14 20.34 -18.46 -5.81
C ILE A 14 19.18 -17.97 -6.67
N PHE A 15 18.95 -18.57 -7.83
CA PHE A 15 17.83 -18.24 -8.70
C PHE A 15 16.47 -18.46 -8.01
N LEU A 16 16.31 -19.62 -7.36
CA LEU A 16 15.09 -19.94 -6.61
C LEU A 16 14.85 -18.97 -5.46
N LEU A 17 15.89 -18.64 -4.71
CA LEU A 17 15.81 -17.66 -3.63
C LEU A 17 15.39 -16.27 -4.15
N ALA A 18 15.98 -15.81 -5.25
CA ALA A 18 15.62 -14.55 -5.87
C ALA A 18 14.16 -14.56 -6.36
N LEU A 19 13.72 -15.67 -6.95
CA LEU A 19 12.31 -15.84 -7.38
C LEU A 19 11.35 -15.79 -6.20
N LEU A 20 11.65 -16.48 -5.09
CA LEU A 20 10.84 -16.45 -3.89
C LEU A 20 10.75 -15.04 -3.28
N LEU A 21 11.87 -14.31 -3.24
CA LEU A 21 11.90 -12.92 -2.75
C LEU A 21 11.07 -11.97 -3.65
N THR A 22 11.08 -12.17 -4.96
CA THR A 22 10.28 -11.33 -5.88
C THR A 22 8.78 -11.68 -5.86
N LEU A 23 8.41 -12.93 -5.58
CA LEU A 23 7.02 -13.35 -5.48
C LEU A 23 6.41 -13.09 -4.10
N TYR A 24 7.24 -12.89 -3.07
CA TYR A 24 6.79 -12.70 -1.69
C TYR A 24 5.70 -11.61 -1.53
N PRO A 25 5.86 -10.37 -2.05
CA PRO A 25 4.85 -9.33 -1.88
C PRO A 25 3.49 -9.70 -2.51
N VAL A 26 3.49 -10.35 -3.69
CA VAL A 26 2.24 -10.78 -4.36
C VAL A 26 1.50 -11.81 -3.52
N ILE A 27 2.22 -12.87 -3.14
CA ILE A 27 1.63 -13.98 -2.38
C ILE A 27 1.14 -13.47 -1.02
N SER A 28 1.93 -12.61 -0.37
CA SER A 28 1.58 -12.05 0.93
C SER A 28 0.33 -11.15 0.84
N ASN A 29 0.26 -10.29 -0.18
CA ASN A 29 -0.91 -9.42 -0.37
C ASN A 29 -2.19 -10.24 -0.64
N LEU A 30 -2.12 -11.23 -1.53
CA LEU A 30 -3.27 -12.11 -1.81
C LEU A 30 -3.72 -12.87 -0.55
N TYR A 31 -2.77 -13.40 0.22
CA TYR A 31 -3.06 -14.10 1.46
C TYR A 31 -3.73 -13.18 2.49
N ASN A 32 -3.22 -11.94 2.63
CA ASN A 32 -3.75 -10.98 3.58
C ASN A 32 -5.14 -10.46 3.17
N GLN A 33 -5.39 -10.23 1.88
CA GLN A 33 -6.73 -9.87 1.38
C GLN A 33 -7.76 -10.96 1.69
N GLU A 34 -7.43 -12.22 1.44
CA GLU A 34 -8.30 -13.35 1.78
C GLU A 34 -8.57 -13.41 3.29
N HIS A 35 -7.53 -13.20 4.10
CA HIS A 35 -7.66 -13.21 5.55
C HIS A 35 -8.53 -12.06 6.07
N GLN A 36 -8.38 -10.85 5.51
CA GLN A 36 -9.23 -9.69 5.84
C GLN A 36 -10.69 -9.94 5.48
N SER A 37 -10.96 -10.52 4.31
CA SER A 37 -12.31 -10.89 3.89
C SER A 37 -12.97 -11.91 4.84
N GLN A 38 -12.22 -12.88 5.36
CA GLN A 38 -12.72 -13.84 6.36
C GLN A 38 -13.06 -13.14 7.70
N ILE A 39 -12.23 -12.18 8.14
CA ILE A 39 -12.48 -11.41 9.34
C ILE A 39 -13.78 -10.59 9.22
N GLN A 40 -13.97 -9.94 8.05
CA GLN A 40 -15.19 -9.19 7.77
C GLN A 40 -16.44 -10.09 7.76
N THR A 41 -16.34 -11.27 7.13
CA THR A 41 -17.43 -12.23 7.10
C THR A 41 -17.80 -12.66 8.52
N ALA A 42 -16.80 -12.96 9.36
CA ALA A 42 -17.03 -13.34 10.76
C ALA A 42 -17.70 -12.22 11.57
N TYR A 43 -17.31 -10.96 11.35
CA TYR A 43 -17.96 -9.82 12.00
C TYR A 43 -19.41 -9.66 11.53
N ARG A 44 -19.69 -9.77 10.23
CA ARG A 44 -21.06 -9.71 9.69
C ARG A 44 -21.94 -10.84 10.24
N GLU A 45 -21.40 -12.05 10.37
CA GLU A 45 -22.11 -13.18 10.99
C GLU A 45 -22.49 -12.87 12.45
N VAL A 46 -21.59 -12.26 13.23
CA VAL A 46 -21.89 -11.84 14.61
C VAL A 46 -22.96 -10.75 14.61
N LEU A 47 -22.88 -9.78 13.69
CA LEU A 47 -23.87 -8.72 13.53
C LEU A 47 -25.28 -9.29 13.24
N GLU A 48 -25.40 -10.21 12.28
CA GLU A 48 -26.66 -10.85 11.91
C GLU A 48 -27.28 -11.67 13.04
N GLN A 49 -26.46 -12.19 13.96
CA GLN A 49 -26.90 -12.96 15.12
C GLN A 49 -27.22 -12.11 16.33
N THR A 50 -26.84 -10.82 16.33
CA THR A 50 -27.04 -9.90 17.45
C THR A 50 -28.41 -9.23 17.35
N ASP A 51 -29.11 -9.14 18.48
CA ASP A 51 -30.42 -8.49 18.53
C ASP A 51 -30.29 -6.99 18.25
N THR A 52 -31.20 -6.42 17.48
CA THR A 52 -31.27 -4.98 17.17
C THR A 52 -31.27 -4.12 18.42
N SER A 53 -31.88 -4.57 19.51
CA SER A 53 -31.89 -3.85 20.79
C SER A 53 -30.48 -3.77 21.43
N GLU A 54 -29.67 -4.79 21.25
CA GLU A 54 -28.29 -4.84 21.73
C GLU A 54 -27.38 -3.96 20.86
N LEU A 55 -27.54 -3.99 19.54
CA LEU A 55 -26.84 -3.08 18.63
C LEU A 55 -27.11 -1.62 18.97
N GLU A 56 -28.38 -1.28 19.22
CA GLU A 56 -28.74 0.08 19.61
C GLU A 56 -28.18 0.48 20.97
N ARG A 57 -28.14 -0.45 21.94
CA ARG A 57 -27.52 -0.21 23.25
C ARG A 57 -26.03 0.14 23.08
N ILE A 58 -25.29 -0.67 22.31
CA ILE A 58 -23.86 -0.45 22.02
C ILE A 58 -23.63 0.88 21.33
N ARG A 59 -24.51 1.23 20.38
CA ARG A 59 -24.46 2.53 19.69
C ARG A 59 -24.66 3.70 20.67
N GLN A 60 -25.65 3.62 21.54
CA GLN A 60 -25.93 4.66 22.52
C GLN A 60 -24.79 4.82 23.54
N GLU A 61 -24.12 3.75 23.92
CA GLU A 61 -22.93 3.79 24.75
C GLU A 61 -21.77 4.51 24.05
N ALA A 62 -21.55 4.23 22.75
CA ALA A 62 -20.54 4.92 21.95
C ALA A 62 -20.87 6.41 21.75
N ILE A 63 -22.13 6.77 21.54
CA ILE A 63 -22.58 8.17 21.47
C ILE A 63 -22.34 8.88 22.81
N ALA A 64 -22.68 8.23 23.94
CA ALA A 64 -22.43 8.77 25.26
C ALA A 64 -20.93 8.96 25.54
N TYR A 65 -20.10 8.01 25.12
CA TYR A 65 -18.66 8.12 25.17
C TYR A 65 -18.16 9.35 24.37
N ASN A 66 -18.63 9.54 23.12
CA ASN A 66 -18.28 10.70 22.29
C ASN A 66 -18.67 12.02 22.97
N ALA A 67 -19.83 12.09 23.61
CA ALA A 67 -20.28 13.27 24.33
C ALA A 67 -19.40 13.64 25.54
N ALA A 68 -18.67 12.67 26.09
CA ALA A 68 -17.75 12.88 27.20
C ALA A 68 -16.33 13.29 26.75
N ILE A 69 -16.00 13.18 25.44
CA ILE A 69 -14.71 13.60 24.90
C ILE A 69 -14.59 15.12 24.97
N THR A 70 -13.51 15.60 25.57
CA THR A 70 -13.22 17.03 25.60
C THR A 70 -12.60 17.47 24.28
N PRO A 71 -13.17 18.46 23.57
CA PRO A 71 -12.57 18.98 22.34
C PRO A 71 -11.13 19.45 22.54
N GLY A 72 -10.20 18.98 21.70
CA GLY A 72 -8.78 19.35 21.75
C GLY A 72 -7.85 18.37 22.39
N THR A 73 -8.33 17.22 22.88
CA THR A 73 -7.50 16.15 23.50
C THR A 73 -7.15 15.03 22.52
N VAL A 74 -6.82 15.36 21.28
CA VAL A 74 -6.17 14.37 20.38
C VAL A 74 -4.73 14.31 20.79
N GLU A 75 -4.42 13.40 21.72
CA GLU A 75 -3.04 13.13 22.11
C GLU A 75 -2.26 12.42 20.98
N GLU A 76 -0.95 12.49 21.06
CA GLU A 76 0.01 12.06 20.05
C GLU A 76 -0.30 10.66 19.50
N ALA A 77 -0.83 10.63 18.30
CA ALA A 77 -1.48 9.51 17.64
C ALA A 77 -0.60 8.26 17.46
N TYR A 78 0.69 8.35 17.71
CA TYR A 78 1.66 7.36 17.27
C TYR A 78 2.58 6.87 18.38
N SER A 79 2.32 7.23 19.65
CA SER A 79 3.10 6.71 20.77
C SER A 79 2.53 5.37 21.24
N GLN A 80 3.38 4.38 21.43
CA GLN A 80 2.99 3.11 22.06
C GLN A 80 2.44 3.32 23.48
N GLU A 81 2.73 4.45 24.11
CA GLU A 81 2.21 4.82 25.43
C GLU A 81 0.71 5.08 25.40
N SER A 82 0.16 5.65 24.32
CA SER A 82 -1.28 5.93 24.23
C SER A 82 -2.13 4.65 24.25
N ILE A 83 -1.60 3.51 23.77
CA ILE A 83 -2.32 2.23 23.79
C ILE A 83 -2.29 1.58 25.18
N GLN A 84 -1.17 1.70 25.90
CA GLN A 84 -1.06 1.20 27.27
C GLN A 84 -1.90 2.01 28.25
N MET A 85 -2.30 3.23 27.87
CA MET A 85 -3.19 4.12 28.64
C MET A 85 -4.66 4.01 28.24
N ALA A 86 -4.98 3.20 27.22
CA ALA A 86 -6.36 2.95 26.83
C ALA A 86 -7.13 2.35 28.01
N SER A 87 -8.18 3.05 28.46
CA SER A 87 -9.02 2.57 29.55
C SER A 87 -9.80 1.32 29.09
N GLU A 88 -10.17 0.45 30.05
CA GLU A 88 -11.10 -0.66 29.76
C GLU A 88 -12.39 -0.14 29.12
N ASP A 89 -12.81 1.05 29.50
CA ASP A 89 -13.97 1.75 28.95
C ASP A 89 -13.86 2.00 27.45
N TYR A 90 -12.68 2.37 26.95
CA TYR A 90 -12.42 2.56 25.52
C TYR A 90 -12.36 1.26 24.75
N VAL A 91 -11.63 0.26 25.22
CA VAL A 91 -11.42 -0.99 24.49
C VAL A 91 -12.69 -1.86 24.42
N ASN A 92 -13.66 -1.60 25.28
CA ASN A 92 -14.95 -2.27 25.26
C ASN A 92 -15.99 -1.57 24.33
N GLN A 93 -15.70 -0.34 23.85
CA GLN A 93 -16.61 0.36 22.93
C GLN A 93 -16.63 -0.32 21.57
N LEU A 94 -17.81 -0.61 21.03
CA LEU A 94 -18.01 -1.16 19.68
C LEU A 94 -17.34 -2.55 19.45
N ASP A 95 -16.84 -3.23 20.48
CA ASP A 95 -16.24 -4.55 20.34
C ASP A 95 -17.29 -5.67 20.43
N LEU A 96 -18.11 -5.78 19.38
CA LEU A 96 -19.19 -6.75 19.29
C LEU A 96 -18.70 -8.19 19.27
N SER A 97 -17.54 -8.45 18.70
CA SER A 97 -17.01 -9.80 18.45
C SER A 97 -15.96 -10.26 19.49
N GLY A 98 -15.55 -9.40 20.42
CA GLY A 98 -14.44 -9.66 21.36
C GLY A 98 -13.07 -9.73 20.65
N THR A 99 -12.98 -9.23 19.41
CA THR A 99 -11.76 -9.25 18.58
C THR A 99 -11.07 -7.90 18.51
N GLY A 100 -11.65 -6.87 19.11
CA GLY A 100 -11.18 -5.49 19.07
C GLY A 100 -11.52 -4.74 17.79
N ILE A 101 -12.47 -5.24 16.98
CA ILE A 101 -12.93 -4.62 15.75
C ILE A 101 -14.13 -3.74 16.04
N MET A 102 -14.01 -2.45 15.70
CA MET A 102 -15.10 -1.46 15.81
C MET A 102 -16.00 -1.43 14.57
N GLY A 103 -15.48 -1.81 13.40
CA GLY A 103 -16.13 -1.71 12.11
C GLY A 103 -15.15 -1.82 10.96
N TYR A 104 -15.52 -1.28 9.79
CA TYR A 104 -14.71 -1.29 8.56
C TYR A 104 -14.66 0.08 7.92
N VAL A 105 -13.54 0.36 7.25
CA VAL A 105 -13.42 1.49 6.31
C VAL A 105 -13.37 0.96 4.89
N GLU A 106 -14.28 1.44 4.05
CA GLU A 106 -14.34 1.14 2.62
C GLU A 106 -14.05 2.39 1.81
N ILE A 107 -13.10 2.31 0.87
CA ILE A 107 -12.72 3.41 -0.02
C ILE A 107 -12.73 2.87 -1.45
N PRO A 108 -13.88 2.93 -2.16
CA PRO A 108 -14.05 2.31 -3.48
C PRO A 108 -13.07 2.81 -4.53
N THR A 109 -12.80 4.13 -4.56
CA THR A 109 -11.90 4.78 -5.52
C THR A 109 -10.52 4.12 -5.58
N ILE A 110 -10.03 3.64 -4.45
CA ILE A 110 -8.71 3.00 -4.35
C ILE A 110 -8.79 1.51 -3.99
N GLY A 111 -9.99 0.92 -3.97
CA GLY A 111 -10.19 -0.50 -3.66
C GLY A 111 -9.66 -0.92 -2.29
N VAL A 112 -9.94 -0.13 -1.27
CA VAL A 112 -9.59 -0.40 0.13
C VAL A 112 -10.85 -0.83 0.87
N ASP A 113 -10.75 -1.92 1.64
CA ASP A 113 -11.76 -2.42 2.55
C ASP A 113 -11.05 -3.09 3.73
N LEU A 114 -10.95 -2.37 4.85
CA LEU A 114 -10.08 -2.72 5.97
C LEU A 114 -10.82 -2.64 7.31
N PRO A 115 -10.57 -3.59 8.24
CA PRO A 115 -11.12 -3.51 9.59
C PRO A 115 -10.50 -2.33 10.36
N ILE A 116 -11.31 -1.74 11.24
CA ILE A 116 -10.93 -0.68 12.15
C ILE A 116 -10.78 -1.29 13.54
N TYR A 117 -9.55 -1.29 14.07
CA TYR A 117 -9.23 -1.77 15.40
C TYR A 117 -9.13 -0.62 16.40
N HIS A 118 -9.22 -0.98 17.70
CA HIS A 118 -8.93 -0.03 18.78
C HIS A 118 -7.45 0.37 18.78
N GLY A 119 -7.20 1.67 18.91
CA GLY A 119 -5.85 2.22 19.03
C GLY A 119 -5.01 2.17 17.76
N THR A 120 -3.83 2.79 17.82
CA THR A 120 -2.91 2.92 16.68
C THR A 120 -1.59 2.19 16.92
N GLY A 121 -1.61 1.13 17.74
CA GLY A 121 -0.46 0.29 17.97
C GLY A 121 -0.13 -0.66 16.83
N ASN A 122 1.08 -1.20 16.87
CA ASN A 122 1.52 -2.14 15.86
C ASN A 122 0.55 -3.32 15.71
N ASP A 123 0.03 -3.85 16.83
CA ASP A 123 -0.91 -4.97 16.78
C ASP A 123 -2.19 -4.67 16.01
N SER A 124 -2.66 -3.42 16.02
CA SER A 124 -3.83 -2.96 15.25
C SER A 124 -3.43 -2.63 13.81
N LEU A 125 -2.37 -1.83 13.62
CA LEU A 125 -1.97 -1.33 12.31
C LEU A 125 -1.36 -2.41 11.40
N ASP A 126 -0.79 -3.48 11.96
CA ASP A 126 -0.29 -4.61 11.17
C ASP A 126 -1.42 -5.49 10.61
N ARG A 127 -2.62 -5.43 11.22
CA ARG A 127 -3.78 -6.23 10.83
C ARG A 127 -4.81 -5.46 9.99
N GLY A 128 -4.84 -4.12 10.11
CA GLY A 128 -5.82 -3.28 9.45
C GLY A 128 -5.58 -1.81 9.71
N THR A 129 -6.65 -1.08 9.93
CA THR A 129 -6.59 0.32 10.36
C THR A 129 -6.85 0.43 11.87
N GLY A 130 -6.41 1.52 12.47
CA GLY A 130 -6.57 1.78 13.88
C GLY A 130 -7.34 3.08 14.13
N HIS A 131 -8.27 3.04 15.08
CA HIS A 131 -8.95 4.23 15.58
C HIS A 131 -8.02 5.00 16.54
N LEU A 132 -7.84 6.30 16.30
CA LEU A 132 -7.01 7.14 17.14
C LEU A 132 -7.67 7.39 18.49
N LEU A 133 -7.03 6.96 19.56
CA LEU A 133 -7.48 7.23 20.93
C LEU A 133 -7.58 8.74 21.17
N GLY A 134 -8.67 9.19 21.80
CA GLY A 134 -8.97 10.60 22.05
C GLY A 134 -9.73 11.30 20.92
N SER A 135 -9.89 10.67 19.74
CA SER A 135 -10.84 11.09 18.73
C SER A 135 -12.22 10.47 18.98
N SER A 136 -13.26 10.97 18.31
CA SER A 136 -14.60 10.42 18.43
C SER A 136 -14.68 9.01 17.86
N LEU A 137 -15.38 8.10 18.56
CA LEU A 137 -15.70 6.76 18.05
C LEU A 137 -16.47 6.87 16.73
N PRO A 138 -16.33 5.87 15.83
CA PRO A 138 -16.82 5.93 14.46
C PRO A 138 -18.34 5.70 14.33
N VAL A 139 -19.13 6.31 15.17
CA VAL A 139 -20.62 6.26 15.12
C VAL A 139 -21.25 7.53 14.54
N GLY A 140 -20.41 8.49 14.11
CA GLY A 140 -20.86 9.76 13.58
C GLY A 140 -21.57 10.64 14.62
N GLY A 141 -22.22 11.67 14.13
CA GLY A 141 -23.00 12.60 14.94
C GLY A 141 -22.49 14.04 14.89
N GLU A 142 -23.34 14.97 15.28
CA GLU A 142 -23.00 16.38 15.31
C GLU A 142 -21.88 16.67 16.30
N SER A 143 -20.89 17.44 15.91
CA SER A 143 -19.72 17.78 16.72
C SER A 143 -18.84 16.56 17.05
N THR A 144 -18.68 15.63 16.10
CA THR A 144 -17.76 14.50 16.19
C THR A 144 -16.66 14.59 15.13
N HIS A 145 -15.50 14.02 15.44
CA HIS A 145 -14.39 13.87 14.51
C HIS A 145 -13.69 12.53 14.76
N THR A 146 -13.98 11.56 13.92
CA THR A 146 -13.35 10.24 13.95
C THR A 146 -12.03 10.28 13.18
N ILE A 147 -10.99 9.65 13.72
CA ILE A 147 -9.69 9.58 13.06
C ILE A 147 -9.27 8.13 12.92
N ILE A 148 -9.09 7.70 11.67
CA ILE A 148 -8.70 6.35 11.29
C ILE A 148 -7.31 6.38 10.69
N THR A 149 -6.40 5.62 11.25
CA THR A 149 -4.99 5.57 10.84
C THR A 149 -4.67 4.23 10.18
N GLY A 150 -3.91 4.26 9.10
CA GLY A 150 -3.42 3.06 8.42
C GLY A 150 -2.00 3.23 7.89
N HIS A 151 -1.26 2.13 7.81
CA HIS A 151 0.09 2.13 7.24
C HIS A 151 0.09 2.46 5.74
N SER A 152 1.22 3.02 5.26
CA SER A 152 1.55 3.13 3.84
C SER A 152 2.87 2.42 3.53
N GLY A 153 3.00 1.89 2.30
CA GLY A 153 4.24 1.31 1.81
C GLY A 153 4.63 -0.04 2.42
N MET A 154 3.68 -0.78 3.00
CA MET A 154 3.93 -2.14 3.47
C MET A 154 4.09 -3.09 2.28
N ALA A 155 5.17 -3.91 2.29
CA ALA A 155 5.41 -4.88 1.22
C ALA A 155 4.41 -6.05 1.22
N SER A 156 3.75 -6.30 2.36
CA SER A 156 2.83 -7.43 2.56
C SER A 156 1.37 -7.09 2.30
N GLN A 157 0.99 -5.82 2.38
CA GLN A 157 -0.41 -5.36 2.33
C GLN A 157 -0.50 -3.97 1.72
N LYS A 158 -1.59 -3.72 0.98
CA LYS A 158 -1.84 -2.41 0.38
C LYS A 158 -2.13 -1.32 1.41
N MET A 159 -2.96 -1.62 2.40
CA MET A 159 -3.40 -0.69 3.44
C MET A 159 -3.81 0.68 2.87
N PHE A 160 -3.31 1.78 3.43
CA PHE A 160 -3.54 3.15 2.97
C PHE A 160 -2.45 3.67 2.02
N THR A 161 -1.71 2.76 1.33
CA THR A 161 -0.64 3.16 0.42
C THR A 161 -1.14 4.07 -0.71
N ASP A 162 -2.33 3.81 -1.23
CA ASP A 162 -2.92 4.59 -2.33
C ASP A 162 -3.79 5.77 -1.86
N LEU A 163 -3.79 6.11 -0.57
CA LEU A 163 -4.57 7.22 -0.04
C LEU A 163 -4.21 8.56 -0.70
N GLU A 164 -2.98 8.69 -1.22
CA GLU A 164 -2.51 9.86 -1.98
C GLU A 164 -3.27 10.09 -3.31
N GLN A 165 -4.01 9.09 -3.80
CA GLN A 165 -4.78 9.19 -5.05
C GLN A 165 -6.16 9.82 -4.84
N LEU A 166 -6.65 9.90 -3.60
CA LEU A 166 -7.94 10.50 -3.31
C LEU A 166 -7.93 11.99 -3.60
N GLN A 167 -9.08 12.48 -4.07
CA GLN A 167 -9.32 13.87 -4.39
C GLN A 167 -10.52 14.41 -3.62
N GLU A 168 -10.61 15.73 -3.50
CA GLU A 168 -11.81 16.36 -2.98
C GLU A 168 -13.02 15.98 -3.83
N GLY A 169 -14.10 15.54 -3.16
CA GLY A 169 -15.30 15.02 -3.81
C GLY A 169 -15.41 13.50 -3.81
N ASP A 170 -14.30 12.75 -3.65
CA ASP A 170 -14.34 11.29 -3.49
C ASP A 170 -15.12 10.90 -2.23
N VAL A 171 -15.67 9.68 -2.22
CA VAL A 171 -16.49 9.21 -1.10
C VAL A 171 -15.86 7.95 -0.51
N PHE A 172 -15.86 7.87 0.81
CA PHE A 172 -15.53 6.68 1.56
C PHE A 172 -16.60 6.39 2.61
N TYR A 173 -16.62 5.16 3.09
CA TYR A 173 -17.65 4.67 3.98
C TYR A 173 -17.03 4.06 5.24
N LEU A 174 -17.72 4.25 6.38
CA LEU A 174 -17.49 3.50 7.60
C LEU A 174 -18.69 2.60 7.83
N HIS A 175 -18.46 1.31 7.92
CA HIS A 175 -19.45 0.30 8.26
C HIS A 175 -19.29 -0.02 9.73
N VAL A 176 -20.23 0.45 10.56
CA VAL A 176 -20.15 0.30 12.02
C VAL A 176 -21.49 -0.19 12.54
N LEU A 177 -21.44 -1.32 13.23
CA LEU A 177 -22.66 -2.04 13.58
C LEU A 177 -23.53 -2.27 12.32
N ASP A 178 -24.80 -1.93 12.36
CA ASP A 178 -25.75 -2.06 11.25
C ASP A 178 -25.90 -0.78 10.40
N GLU A 179 -25.01 0.23 10.59
CA GLU A 179 -25.03 1.48 9.84
C GLU A 179 -23.86 1.63 8.88
N VAL A 180 -24.13 2.35 7.78
CA VAL A 180 -23.13 2.82 6.83
C VAL A 180 -23.05 4.34 6.90
N LEU A 181 -21.91 4.84 7.31
CA LEU A 181 -21.62 6.25 7.43
C LEU A 181 -20.84 6.70 6.21
N ALA A 182 -21.46 7.51 5.32
CA ALA A 182 -20.82 8.01 4.12
C ALA A 182 -20.17 9.37 4.38
N TYR A 183 -18.90 9.51 3.95
CA TYR A 183 -18.13 10.74 4.06
C TYR A 183 -17.59 11.16 2.71
N GLN A 184 -17.79 12.43 2.33
CA GLN A 184 -17.21 12.99 1.13
C GLN A 184 -15.97 13.79 1.48
N VAL A 185 -14.86 13.52 0.80
CA VAL A 185 -13.59 14.21 0.99
C VAL A 185 -13.77 15.70 0.73
N ASP A 186 -13.48 16.50 1.73
CA ASP A 186 -13.59 17.96 1.67
C ASP A 186 -12.26 18.69 1.76
N THR A 187 -11.22 18.02 2.30
CA THR A 187 -9.90 18.66 2.49
C THR A 187 -8.80 17.60 2.55
N ILE A 188 -7.66 17.89 1.93
CA ILE A 188 -6.47 17.03 1.97
C ILE A 188 -5.29 17.86 2.45
N HIS A 189 -4.60 17.41 3.50
CA HIS A 189 -3.45 18.10 4.07
C HIS A 189 -2.25 17.16 4.22
N THR A 190 -1.07 17.72 4.00
CA THR A 190 0.20 17.05 4.37
C THR A 190 0.84 17.83 5.50
N VAL A 191 1.03 17.19 6.65
CA VAL A 191 1.50 17.82 7.88
C VAL A 191 2.71 17.09 8.47
N LEU A 192 3.37 17.70 9.44
CA LEU A 192 4.40 17.01 10.22
C LEU A 192 3.77 15.97 11.17
N PRO A 193 4.51 14.93 11.59
CA PRO A 193 3.96 13.86 12.43
C PRO A 193 3.31 14.31 13.73
N HIS A 194 3.76 15.42 14.31
CA HIS A 194 3.24 15.95 15.58
C HIS A 194 2.22 17.09 15.40
N ASP A 195 1.85 17.40 14.18
CA ASP A 195 0.89 18.47 13.89
C ASP A 195 -0.54 17.91 13.91
N THR A 196 -1.26 18.19 14.97
CA THR A 196 -2.65 17.78 15.21
C THR A 196 -3.67 18.88 14.91
N THR A 197 -3.25 19.99 14.30
CA THR A 197 -4.08 21.18 14.07
C THR A 197 -5.40 20.88 13.36
N TYR A 198 -5.39 19.89 12.44
CA TYR A 198 -6.54 19.54 11.61
C TYR A 198 -7.36 18.36 12.16
N LEU A 199 -7.01 17.83 13.34
CA LEU A 199 -7.62 16.65 13.93
C LEU A 199 -8.64 16.95 15.04
N GLY A 200 -8.83 18.24 15.36
CA GLY A 200 -9.76 18.67 16.40
C GLY A 200 -11.22 18.53 15.99
N ILE A 201 -12.09 18.34 16.99
CA ILE A 201 -13.55 18.34 16.82
C ILE A 201 -14.00 19.75 16.40
N MET A 202 -14.81 19.83 15.36
CA MET A 202 -15.42 21.08 14.87
C MET A 202 -16.89 21.10 15.23
N GLN A 203 -17.32 22.14 15.95
CA GLN A 203 -18.71 22.27 16.41
C GLN A 203 -19.70 22.24 15.23
N GLY A 204 -20.74 21.44 15.36
CA GLY A 204 -21.78 21.28 14.35
C GLY A 204 -21.39 20.48 13.11
N LYS A 205 -20.19 19.86 13.13
CA LYS A 205 -19.73 19.03 12.01
C LYS A 205 -19.64 17.57 12.44
N ASP A 206 -19.92 16.69 11.50
CA ASP A 206 -19.65 15.25 11.57
C ASP A 206 -18.52 14.95 10.58
N LEU A 207 -17.33 14.68 11.11
CA LEU A 207 -16.09 14.54 10.33
C LEU A 207 -15.44 13.19 10.55
N CYS A 208 -14.81 12.69 9.50
CA CYS A 208 -13.87 11.57 9.57
C CYS A 208 -12.59 11.91 8.82
N THR A 209 -11.43 11.68 9.43
CA THR A 209 -10.12 11.87 8.79
C THR A 209 -9.38 10.54 8.69
N LEU A 210 -8.98 10.18 7.47
CA LEU A 210 -8.09 9.07 7.18
C LEU A 210 -6.65 9.56 7.22
N VAL A 211 -5.78 8.85 7.96
CA VAL A 211 -4.39 9.28 8.22
C VAL A 211 -3.42 8.21 7.79
N THR A 212 -2.39 8.60 7.06
CA THR A 212 -1.29 7.70 6.70
C THR A 212 0.05 8.42 6.65
N CYS A 213 1.14 7.65 6.55
CA CYS A 213 2.48 8.20 6.38
C CYS A 213 2.75 8.58 4.91
N THR A 214 3.42 9.71 4.68
CA THR A 214 3.81 10.20 3.35
C THR A 214 5.19 10.89 3.40
N PRO A 215 5.97 10.93 2.29
CA PRO A 215 5.85 10.10 1.11
C PRO A 215 6.06 8.62 1.43
N THR A 216 5.40 7.74 0.67
CA THR A 216 5.50 6.29 0.85
C THR A 216 6.95 5.81 0.91
N GLY A 217 7.32 5.06 1.95
CA GLY A 217 8.67 4.54 2.19
C GLY A 217 9.66 5.55 2.82
N VAL A 218 9.33 6.85 2.85
CA VAL A 218 10.14 7.90 3.53
C VAL A 218 9.52 8.29 4.87
N ASN A 219 8.19 8.40 4.93
CA ASN A 219 7.36 8.54 6.14
C ASN A 219 7.65 9.78 7.01
N THR A 220 8.16 10.87 6.40
CA THR A 220 8.53 12.10 7.10
C THR A 220 7.35 12.98 7.47
N HIS A 221 6.21 12.79 6.80
CA HIS A 221 4.98 13.55 6.99
C HIS A 221 3.79 12.62 7.22
N ARG A 222 2.64 13.22 7.49
CA ARG A 222 1.34 12.56 7.53
C ARG A 222 0.44 13.16 6.47
N LEU A 223 -0.23 12.29 5.71
CA LEU A 223 -1.31 12.66 4.82
C LEU A 223 -2.61 12.54 5.60
N LEU A 224 -3.39 13.60 5.61
CA LEU A 224 -4.70 13.70 6.23
C LEU A 224 -5.71 13.87 5.12
N VAL A 225 -6.62 12.92 4.93
CA VAL A 225 -7.75 12.99 4.00
C VAL A 225 -9.01 13.09 4.83
N ARG A 226 -9.57 14.31 4.95
CA ARG A 226 -10.76 14.55 5.74
C ARG A 226 -11.99 14.49 4.88
N GLY A 227 -13.04 13.84 5.40
CA GLY A 227 -14.38 13.84 4.85
C GLY A 227 -15.40 14.43 5.80
N THR A 228 -16.40 15.10 5.22
CA THR A 228 -17.61 15.55 5.90
C THR A 228 -18.74 14.58 5.63
N ARG A 229 -19.55 14.28 6.63
CA ARG A 229 -20.71 13.40 6.55
C ARG A 229 -21.67 13.84 5.45
N ILE A 230 -22.10 12.87 4.64
CA ILE A 230 -23.17 13.01 3.65
C ILE A 230 -24.25 11.96 3.89
N SER A 231 -25.45 12.18 3.31
CA SER A 231 -26.51 11.18 3.35
C SER A 231 -26.08 9.92 2.59
N TYR A 232 -26.19 8.76 3.22
CA TYR A 232 -26.00 7.48 2.55
C TYR A 232 -27.31 7.07 1.87
N GLU A 233 -27.30 6.92 0.54
CA GLU A 233 -28.40 6.38 -0.23
C GLU A 233 -28.03 4.99 -0.75
N PRO A 234 -28.59 3.91 -0.21
CA PRO A 234 -28.24 2.54 -0.60
C PRO A 234 -28.60 2.18 -2.05
N SER A 235 -29.33 3.04 -2.78
CA SER A 235 -29.71 2.86 -4.18
C SER A 235 -28.67 3.35 -5.20
N ILE A 236 -27.56 3.91 -4.76
CA ILE A 236 -26.38 4.11 -5.57
C ILE A 236 -25.44 2.93 -5.35
N GLU A 237 -25.86 1.69 -5.70
CA GLU A 237 -24.92 0.88 -6.46
C GLU A 237 -24.38 1.83 -7.50
N VAL A 238 -23.13 2.19 -7.37
CA VAL A 238 -22.39 2.84 -8.44
C VAL A 238 -22.44 1.85 -9.63
N GLN A 239 -23.59 1.82 -10.29
CA GLN A 239 -23.59 1.69 -11.73
C GLN A 239 -22.64 2.81 -12.14
N SER A 240 -21.38 2.41 -12.32
CA SER A 240 -20.35 3.23 -12.90
C SER A 240 -21.03 4.17 -13.93
N ALA A 241 -21.50 5.35 -13.45
CA ALA A 241 -21.49 6.49 -14.30
C ALA A 241 -20.02 6.54 -14.70
N GLU A 242 -19.72 6.01 -15.88
CA GLU A 242 -18.48 6.31 -16.54
C GLU A 242 -18.29 7.82 -16.42
N PRO A 243 -17.42 8.29 -15.50
CA PRO A 243 -16.79 9.53 -15.78
C PRO A 243 -15.97 9.16 -17.01
N GLU A 244 -16.09 9.89 -18.07
CA GLU A 244 -15.18 9.93 -19.21
C GLU A 244 -13.81 10.47 -18.73
N HIS A 245 -13.37 9.99 -17.58
CA HIS A 245 -12.02 9.94 -17.07
C HIS A 245 -11.57 8.51 -17.32
N GLU A 246 -10.61 8.36 -18.25
CA GLU A 246 -9.77 7.17 -18.32
C GLU A 246 -9.56 6.66 -16.88
N VAL A 247 -10.16 5.52 -16.59
CA VAL A 247 -9.83 4.75 -15.40
C VAL A 247 -8.34 4.48 -15.55
N VAL A 248 -7.53 5.27 -14.85
CA VAL A 248 -6.11 4.97 -14.67
C VAL A 248 -6.09 3.73 -13.80
N THR A 249 -6.24 2.58 -14.45
CA THR A 249 -6.36 1.25 -13.85
C THR A 249 -5.02 0.70 -13.38
N SER A 250 -4.05 1.54 -13.08
CA SER A 250 -2.86 1.11 -12.37
C SER A 250 -2.80 1.86 -11.04
N SER A 251 -3.10 1.18 -9.95
CA SER A 251 -2.81 1.73 -8.65
C SER A 251 -1.30 2.04 -8.59
N HIS A 252 -0.93 3.21 -8.06
CA HIS A 252 0.48 3.62 -7.93
C HIS A 252 1.33 2.54 -7.23
N TRP A 253 0.70 1.76 -6.33
CA TRP A 253 1.29 0.59 -5.68
C TRP A 253 1.61 -0.52 -6.69
N GLU A 254 0.74 -0.84 -7.64
CA GLU A 254 0.98 -1.82 -8.69
C GLU A 254 2.14 -1.40 -9.59
N ASP A 255 2.23 -0.13 -9.96
CA ASP A 255 3.31 0.39 -10.79
C ASP A 255 4.66 0.34 -10.09
N GLN A 256 4.74 0.74 -8.81
CA GLN A 256 5.95 0.61 -8.00
C GLN A 256 6.36 -0.84 -7.83
N TYR A 257 5.40 -1.72 -7.62
CA TYR A 257 5.60 -3.15 -7.49
C TYR A 257 6.13 -3.76 -8.79
N TRP A 258 5.49 -3.49 -9.94
CA TRP A 258 5.94 -3.95 -11.25
C TRP A 258 7.31 -3.38 -11.64
N PHE A 259 7.59 -2.15 -11.25
CA PHE A 259 8.92 -1.56 -11.41
C PHE A 259 9.98 -2.31 -10.60
N GLY A 260 9.71 -2.65 -9.35
CA GLY A 260 10.59 -3.46 -8.50
C GLY A 260 10.86 -4.86 -9.09
N ILE A 261 9.80 -5.53 -9.58
CA ILE A 261 9.93 -6.83 -10.26
C ILE A 261 10.81 -6.70 -11.52
N ARG A 262 10.57 -5.72 -12.37
CA ARG A 262 11.36 -5.47 -13.59
C ARG A 262 12.82 -5.26 -13.26
N LEU A 263 13.13 -4.45 -12.25
CA LEU A 263 14.51 -4.25 -11.78
C LEU A 263 15.13 -5.53 -11.25
N GLY A 264 14.42 -6.31 -10.47
CA GLY A 264 14.88 -7.61 -9.94
C GLY A 264 15.19 -8.61 -11.06
N VAL A 265 14.30 -8.73 -12.04
CA VAL A 265 14.49 -9.58 -13.22
C VAL A 265 15.68 -9.11 -14.06
N MET A 266 15.83 -7.82 -14.30
CA MET A 266 16.97 -7.25 -15.03
C MET A 266 18.30 -7.51 -14.31
N ALA A 267 18.35 -7.32 -13.00
CA ALA A 267 19.53 -7.61 -12.20
C ALA A 267 19.89 -9.11 -12.26
N MET A 268 18.91 -9.99 -12.17
CA MET A 268 19.10 -11.44 -12.25
C MET A 268 19.62 -11.86 -13.62
N VAL A 269 19.04 -11.37 -14.71
CA VAL A 269 19.52 -11.63 -16.08
C VAL A 269 20.97 -11.16 -16.23
N SER A 270 21.30 -9.98 -15.73
CA SER A 270 22.65 -9.42 -15.77
C SER A 270 23.66 -10.29 -15.00
N ILE A 271 23.29 -10.80 -13.83
CA ILE A 271 24.13 -11.72 -13.04
C ILE A 271 24.35 -13.03 -13.80
N VAL A 272 23.31 -13.60 -14.39
CA VAL A 272 23.42 -14.84 -15.18
C VAL A 272 24.33 -14.64 -16.39
N LEU A 273 24.20 -13.52 -17.09
CA LEU A 273 25.08 -13.20 -18.23
C LEU A 273 26.52 -13.02 -17.80
N LEU A 274 26.78 -12.31 -16.70
CA LEU A 274 28.11 -12.13 -16.13
C LEU A 274 28.75 -13.45 -15.74
N VAL A 275 28.04 -14.32 -15.04
CA VAL A 275 28.52 -15.66 -14.66
C VAL A 275 28.84 -16.46 -15.90
N ASN A 276 27.99 -16.49 -16.93
CA ASN A 276 28.23 -17.17 -18.18
C ASN A 276 29.45 -16.58 -18.92
N ALA A 277 29.59 -15.27 -18.98
CA ALA A 277 30.75 -14.59 -19.58
C ALA A 277 32.09 -15.00 -18.87
N VAL A 278 32.09 -14.97 -17.53
CA VAL A 278 33.25 -15.39 -16.74
C VAL A 278 33.59 -16.84 -16.95
N LEU A 279 32.59 -17.73 -17.02
CA LEU A 279 32.80 -19.16 -17.29
C LEU A 279 33.33 -19.40 -18.73
N PHE A 280 32.82 -18.63 -19.71
CA PHE A 280 33.29 -18.68 -21.08
C PHE A 280 34.76 -18.22 -21.22
N ILE A 281 35.11 -17.09 -20.57
CA ILE A 281 36.50 -16.58 -20.55
C ILE A 281 37.43 -17.57 -19.88
N ARG A 282 37.02 -18.18 -18.75
CA ARG A 282 37.80 -19.23 -18.07
C ARG A 282 37.98 -20.50 -18.94
N LYS A 283 36.94 -20.90 -19.68
CA LYS A 283 36.99 -22.02 -20.61
C LYS A 283 37.96 -21.75 -21.77
N LYS A 284 37.94 -20.50 -22.30
CA LYS A 284 38.86 -20.08 -23.38
C LYS A 284 40.31 -19.99 -22.92
N ARG A 285 40.55 -19.61 -21.64
CA ARG A 285 41.91 -19.64 -21.05
C ARG A 285 42.44 -21.04 -20.76
N SER A 286 41.57 -22.01 -20.41
CA SER A 286 41.97 -23.39 -20.11
C SER A 286 42.21 -24.25 -21.36
N ASN A 287 41.69 -23.85 -22.52
CA ASN A 287 41.93 -24.48 -23.81
C ASN A 287 42.46 -23.41 -24.77
N PRO A 288 43.77 -23.06 -24.71
CA PRO A 288 44.32 -22.16 -25.72
C PRO A 288 44.18 -22.87 -27.08
N PRO A 289 43.75 -22.15 -28.12
CA PRO A 289 43.70 -22.75 -29.45
C PRO A 289 45.10 -23.21 -29.84
N THR A 290 45.23 -24.48 -30.15
CA THR A 290 46.49 -25.03 -30.75
C THR A 290 46.78 -24.19 -31.98
N GLU A 291 47.83 -23.39 -31.90
CA GLU A 291 48.28 -22.50 -32.97
C GLU A 291 48.66 -23.32 -34.19
N LYS A 292 47.69 -23.62 -35.07
CA LYS A 292 48.01 -23.99 -36.45
C LYS A 292 48.62 -22.73 -37.06
N ARG A 293 49.95 -22.75 -37.25
CA ARG A 293 50.67 -21.72 -38.01
C ARG A 293 49.97 -21.51 -39.35
N ARG A 294 49.19 -20.48 -39.46
CA ARG A 294 48.61 -20.01 -40.74
C ARG A 294 49.70 -19.24 -41.50
N PRO A 295 49.79 -19.40 -42.80
CA PRO A 295 50.78 -18.66 -43.59
C PRO A 295 50.47 -17.14 -43.55
N LEU A 296 51.53 -16.35 -43.59
CA LEU A 296 51.58 -14.90 -43.30
C LEU A 296 50.56 -14.06 -44.08
N CYS A 297 50.02 -14.59 -45.17
CA CYS A 297 49.11 -13.88 -46.07
C CYS A 297 47.67 -13.71 -45.56
N GLN A 298 47.24 -14.45 -44.49
CA GLN A 298 45.89 -14.34 -43.93
C GLN A 298 45.78 -13.33 -42.79
N LYS A 299 46.91 -12.93 -42.18
CA LYS A 299 46.96 -12.00 -41.04
C LYS A 299 46.60 -10.54 -41.43
N VAL A 300 46.68 -10.19 -42.72
CA VAL A 300 46.43 -8.83 -43.19
C VAL A 300 44.91 -8.58 -43.42
N ARG A 301 44.17 -9.64 -43.77
CA ARG A 301 42.76 -9.52 -44.16
C ARG A 301 41.81 -9.36 -42.93
N GLU A 302 42.18 -9.86 -41.76
CA GLU A 302 41.36 -9.76 -40.55
C GLU A 302 41.49 -8.37 -39.85
N ARG A 303 42.59 -7.63 -40.10
CA ARG A 303 42.77 -6.29 -39.51
C ARG A 303 41.88 -5.20 -40.10
N TYR A 304 41.28 -5.42 -41.28
CA TYR A 304 40.40 -4.48 -41.93
C TYR A 304 38.91 -4.73 -41.68
N SER A 305 38.52 -5.94 -41.24
CA SER A 305 37.11 -6.24 -40.98
C SER A 305 36.63 -5.76 -39.59
N LEU A 306 37.54 -5.68 -38.59
CA LEU A 306 37.19 -5.20 -37.24
C LEU A 306 37.02 -3.68 -37.14
N ARG A 307 37.59 -2.91 -38.12
CA ARG A 307 37.39 -1.45 -38.13
C ARG A 307 36.05 -1.02 -38.74
N PHE A 308 35.40 -1.90 -39.53
CA PHE A 308 34.11 -1.61 -40.16
C PHE A 308 32.92 -1.81 -39.22
N TRP A 309 33.07 -2.60 -38.15
CA TRP A 309 31.97 -2.89 -37.21
C TRP A 309 31.88 -1.87 -36.07
N LEU A 310 32.94 -1.14 -35.76
CA LEU A 310 32.94 -0.11 -34.72
C LEU A 310 32.38 1.24 -35.16
N SER A 311 32.13 1.44 -36.45
CA SER A 311 31.60 2.70 -37.01
C SER A 311 30.05 2.76 -37.02
N PHE A 312 29.35 1.67 -36.67
CA PHE A 312 27.89 1.62 -36.69
C PHE A 312 27.20 1.91 -35.35
N PHE A 313 27.97 2.13 -34.27
CA PHE A 313 27.39 2.35 -32.94
C PHE A 313 27.55 3.76 -32.38
N CYS A 314 27.97 4.72 -33.20
CA CYS A 314 28.10 6.10 -32.74
C CYS A 314 27.40 7.04 -33.74
N CYS A 315 26.10 7.21 -33.56
CA CYS A 315 25.44 8.45 -33.95
C CYS A 315 24.24 8.70 -33.06
N PRO A 316 24.30 9.67 -32.16
CA PRO A 316 23.13 10.14 -31.44
C PRO A 316 22.35 11.13 -32.28
N ALA A 317 21.09 11.14 -32.01
CA ALA A 317 20.11 12.10 -32.45
C ALA A 317 20.58 13.55 -32.52
N VAL A 318 20.25 14.23 -33.59
CA VAL A 318 20.05 15.69 -33.62
C VAL A 318 18.80 15.97 -34.46
N SER A 319 17.79 16.34 -33.77
CA SER A 319 17.12 17.64 -33.70
C SER A 319 16.26 18.05 -34.88
N SER A 320 15.05 18.26 -34.53
CA SER A 320 14.21 19.42 -34.82
C SER A 320 14.64 20.32 -35.95
N CYS A 321 13.78 20.48 -36.93
CA CYS A 321 13.56 21.78 -37.55
C CYS A 321 12.07 21.94 -37.88
N SER A 322 11.47 22.88 -37.18
CA SER A 322 10.25 23.58 -37.53
C SER A 322 10.35 24.23 -38.91
N THR A 323 9.32 24.25 -39.68
CA THR A 323 8.87 25.43 -40.44
C THR A 323 7.41 25.28 -40.84
N GLN A 324 6.66 26.21 -40.35
CA GLN A 324 5.53 26.94 -40.90
C GLN A 324 5.36 26.84 -42.44
N VAL A 325 4.20 26.52 -42.87
CA VAL A 325 3.23 27.38 -43.56
C VAL A 325 1.84 26.76 -43.33
#